data_4c1b5fc593b637106b2b10901769ba4d
#
_entry.id   4c1b5fc593b637106b2b10901769ba4d
#
_cell.length_a   1.000
_cell.length_b   1.000
_cell.length_c   1.000
_cell.angle_alpha   90.00
_cell.angle_beta   90.00
_cell.angle_gamma   90.00
#
_symmetry.space_group_name_H-M   'P 1'
#
loop_
_entity.id
_entity.type
_entity.pdbx_description
1 polymer ?
#
loop_
_entity_poly.entity_id
_entity_poly.type
_entity_poly.pdbx_seq_one_letter_code
_entity_poly.pdbx_strand_id
1 'polypeptide(L)'
;MQNEHLRNVAIIAHVDPGKTTLVDEMLKQGGVYRENQEVVDRVMDSGDLERERGITILAKNTAIRYKDTKINIVDTPGHADFGGEVERILKMVNGVILLVDAAEGPMPQTRFVLSKALELGHRVIVVVNKIDRPDQRIHEVVDEVLELLMDLDATPEQLDSPMLFCSGRNGTASYSPDVPGTDLKPLFETILEYIPAPEADVDQPFQMLVSSIDYNDFVGRIAIGRIERGTLKQNQDIVVCNYHDPEAVLRKARATAIYEFEGLARNPVTESTAGNIIAMSGIPDITIGDTICVPDCVEALPFVKISAPTLEMTFSVNDSPFAGKEGKFVTSRQLRDRLYRETLKDVSLRVTDTDKETAFNVAGRGEMSLSILIETMRREGYEFQVSPARVLYQEIDGVKCEPIERLVVDVPGDCVGAVIEKLGARKADLVEMTPVGERMKIEFLIPARGLFGYRSDFLTDTKGEGIMASVFDSYAPYKGDISRRGTGSMISFETGESVTYGLFNAQERGTLFIGPGVPVYGGMVIGVSPRSEDITVNICKKKQLTNMRASGSDEALRLVPPKQMSLEQCLEFLADDELLEVTPKSLRMRKAILDHEKRMKALHGKK
;
A
#
# COMPACT_ATOMS: atom_id res chain seq x y z
N MET A 1 3.72 -37.56 0.72
CA MET A 1 4.18 -37.59 2.15
C MET A 1 4.16 -36.16 2.68
N GLN A 2 3.95 -35.99 3.99
CA GLN A 2 4.05 -34.65 4.61
C GLN A 2 5.47 -34.42 5.13
N ASN A 3 5.97 -33.18 5.02
CA ASN A 3 7.26 -32.81 5.61
C ASN A 3 7.04 -32.29 7.04
N GLU A 4 7.05 -33.20 8.01
CA GLU A 4 6.77 -32.88 9.43
C GLU A 4 7.73 -31.86 10.05
N HIS A 5 8.92 -31.67 9.46
CA HIS A 5 9.94 -30.72 9.93
C HIS A 5 9.80 -29.33 9.29
N LEU A 6 8.64 -29.04 8.68
CA LEU A 6 8.40 -27.78 8.00
C LEU A 6 7.00 -27.26 8.30
N ARG A 7 6.87 -25.96 8.52
CA ARG A 7 5.59 -25.22 8.60
C ARG A 7 5.70 -23.95 7.79
N ASN A 8 4.67 -23.63 7.02
CA ASN A 8 4.57 -22.39 6.27
C ASN A 8 3.36 -21.61 6.79
N VAL A 9 3.60 -20.43 7.35
CA VAL A 9 2.56 -19.59 7.93
C VAL A 9 2.63 -18.17 7.37
N ALA A 10 1.48 -17.55 7.16
CA ALA A 10 1.40 -16.12 6.87
C ALA A 10 0.87 -15.38 8.10
N ILE A 11 1.36 -14.17 8.34
CA ILE A 11 0.83 -13.30 9.37
C ILE A 11 -0.06 -12.27 8.71
N ILE A 12 -1.34 -12.29 9.02
CA ILE A 12 -2.35 -11.35 8.55
C ILE A 12 -2.78 -10.43 9.69
N ALA A 13 -2.88 -9.14 9.38
CA ALA A 13 -3.17 -8.14 10.38
C ALA A 13 -3.64 -6.85 9.73
N HIS A 14 -4.30 -5.99 10.49
CA HIS A 14 -4.56 -4.60 10.09
C HIS A 14 -3.29 -3.73 10.21
N VAL A 15 -3.45 -2.42 10.11
CA VAL A 15 -2.36 -1.46 10.31
C VAL A 15 -2.05 -1.35 11.81
N ASP A 16 -0.78 -1.51 12.16
CA ASP A 16 -0.21 -1.32 13.52
C ASP A 16 -0.75 -2.21 14.68
N PRO A 17 -1.13 -3.50 14.49
CA PRO A 17 -1.49 -4.38 15.60
C PRO A 17 -0.25 -4.93 16.33
N GLY A 18 0.95 -4.47 15.97
CA GLY A 18 2.22 -4.95 16.49
C GLY A 18 2.81 -6.15 15.75
N LYS A 19 2.46 -6.34 14.48
CA LYS A 19 2.94 -7.45 13.63
C LYS A 19 4.46 -7.52 13.61
N THR A 20 5.13 -6.44 13.25
CA THR A 20 6.60 -6.37 13.17
C THR A 20 7.25 -6.68 14.51
N THR A 21 6.71 -6.12 15.60
CA THR A 21 7.23 -6.36 16.95
C THR A 21 7.11 -7.82 17.36
N LEU A 22 5.98 -8.46 17.03
CA LEU A 22 5.79 -9.90 17.33
C LEU A 22 6.77 -10.76 16.52
N VAL A 23 6.94 -10.49 15.23
CA VAL A 23 7.88 -11.24 14.38
C VAL A 23 9.32 -11.03 14.82
N ASP A 24 9.70 -9.82 15.23
CA ASP A 24 11.04 -9.57 15.78
C ASP A 24 11.30 -10.40 17.04
N GLU A 25 10.31 -10.51 17.93
CA GLU A 25 10.43 -11.36 19.13
C GLU A 25 10.42 -12.85 18.78
N MET A 26 9.64 -13.27 17.77
CA MET A 26 9.72 -14.65 17.26
C MET A 26 11.11 -14.97 16.70
N LEU A 27 11.75 -14.03 16.00
CA LEU A 27 13.11 -14.19 15.48
C LEU A 27 14.15 -14.27 16.61
N LYS A 28 14.01 -13.45 17.66
CA LYS A 28 14.90 -13.48 18.83
C LYS A 28 14.79 -14.80 19.58
N GLN A 29 13.58 -15.25 19.88
CA GLN A 29 13.33 -16.48 20.65
C GLN A 29 13.47 -17.76 19.80
N GLY A 30 13.35 -17.65 18.48
CA GLY A 30 13.59 -18.73 17.51
C GLY A 30 15.07 -19.02 17.24
N GLY A 31 16.00 -18.41 17.99
CA GLY A 31 17.43 -18.72 17.94
C GLY A 31 18.16 -18.22 16.67
N VAL A 32 17.59 -17.29 15.94
CA VAL A 32 18.17 -16.72 14.71
C VAL A 32 19.37 -15.81 15.00
N TYR A 33 19.36 -15.15 16.17
CA TYR A 33 20.42 -14.23 16.58
C TYR A 33 21.40 -14.87 17.58
N ARG A 34 22.67 -14.52 17.49
CA ARG A 34 23.67 -14.91 18.49
C ARG A 34 23.46 -14.09 19.76
N GLU A 35 23.74 -14.68 20.94
CA GLU A 35 23.51 -14.07 22.27
C GLU A 35 24.11 -12.65 22.48
N ASN A 36 25.05 -12.21 21.64
CA ASN A 36 25.74 -10.92 21.73
C ASN A 36 25.53 -10.03 20.51
N GLN A 37 24.52 -10.29 19.67
CA GLN A 37 24.26 -9.48 18.50
C GLN A 37 23.27 -8.36 18.87
N GLU A 38 23.68 -7.10 18.76
CA GLU A 38 22.76 -5.95 18.86
C GLU A 38 21.75 -6.04 17.70
N VAL A 39 20.49 -6.25 18.04
CA VAL A 39 19.39 -6.32 17.08
C VAL A 39 18.74 -4.95 17.01
N VAL A 40 18.71 -4.37 15.84
CA VAL A 40 17.96 -3.14 15.58
C VAL A 40 16.47 -3.48 15.65
N ASP A 41 15.69 -2.76 16.44
CA ASP A 41 14.24 -2.92 16.51
C ASP A 41 13.57 -2.72 15.14
N ARG A 42 12.49 -3.46 14.88
CA ARG A 42 11.74 -3.47 13.61
C ARG A 42 12.55 -3.96 12.41
N VAL A 43 13.19 -5.09 12.60
CA VAL A 43 14.07 -5.71 11.59
C VAL A 43 13.30 -6.08 10.31
N MET A 44 12.02 -6.44 10.43
CA MET A 44 11.17 -6.75 9.28
C MET A 44 10.80 -5.50 8.46
N ASP A 45 10.61 -4.34 9.09
CA ASP A 45 10.36 -3.09 8.39
C ASP A 45 11.69 -2.44 7.98
N SER A 46 12.34 -3.01 6.97
CA SER A 46 13.65 -2.54 6.51
C SER A 46 13.60 -1.22 5.75
N GLY A 47 12.42 -0.80 5.28
CA GLY A 47 12.19 0.48 4.61
C GLY A 47 11.88 1.60 5.61
N ASP A 48 12.53 2.77 5.46
CA ASP A 48 12.23 3.94 6.30
C ASP A 48 10.75 4.34 6.21
N LEU A 49 10.13 4.17 5.02
CA LEU A 49 8.71 4.43 4.79
C LEU A 49 7.78 3.46 5.53
N GLU A 50 8.14 2.18 5.59
CA GLU A 50 7.40 1.18 6.36
C GLU A 50 7.42 1.51 7.86
N ARG A 51 8.60 1.90 8.37
CA ARG A 51 8.76 2.29 9.78
C ARG A 51 7.98 3.54 10.15
N GLU A 52 7.98 4.56 9.28
CA GLU A 52 7.28 5.82 9.52
C GLU A 52 5.75 5.66 9.44
N ARG A 53 5.28 4.84 8.51
CA ARG A 53 3.85 4.62 8.27
C ARG A 53 3.25 3.51 9.11
N GLY A 54 4.07 2.66 9.73
CA GLY A 54 3.64 1.49 10.49
C GLY A 54 2.98 0.41 9.63
N ILE A 55 3.19 0.40 8.31
CA ILE A 55 2.59 -0.55 7.38
C ILE A 55 3.64 -1.37 6.66
N THR A 56 3.37 -2.65 6.44
CA THR A 56 4.15 -3.49 5.52
C THR A 56 3.76 -3.15 4.08
N ILE A 57 4.73 -2.76 3.27
CA ILE A 57 4.53 -2.39 1.86
C ILE A 57 4.81 -3.59 0.97
N LEU A 58 5.91 -4.31 1.23
CA LEU A 58 6.30 -5.50 0.49
C LEU A 58 6.28 -6.73 1.39
N ALA A 59 5.77 -7.82 0.86
CA ALA A 59 5.84 -9.11 1.52
C ALA A 59 7.28 -9.53 1.77
N LYS A 60 7.55 -10.01 2.97
CA LYS A 60 8.86 -10.50 3.36
C LYS A 60 8.78 -11.94 3.82
N ASN A 61 9.76 -12.71 3.39
CA ASN A 61 9.90 -14.08 3.81
C ASN A 61 11.01 -14.18 4.85
N THR A 62 10.72 -14.84 5.96
CA THR A 62 11.69 -15.17 7.00
C THR A 62 11.48 -16.60 7.46
N ALA A 63 12.45 -17.16 8.14
CA ALA A 63 12.30 -18.49 8.74
C ALA A 63 12.99 -18.56 10.10
N ILE A 64 12.37 -19.28 11.00
CA ILE A 64 12.90 -19.59 12.33
C ILE A 64 12.99 -21.10 12.49
N ARG A 65 13.81 -21.55 13.44
CA ARG A 65 13.85 -22.95 13.85
C ARG A 65 13.36 -23.09 15.28
N TYR A 66 12.36 -23.93 15.47
CA TYR A 66 11.88 -24.26 16.78
C TYR A 66 11.87 -25.79 16.94
N LYS A 67 12.61 -26.31 17.93
CA LYS A 67 12.94 -27.74 18.02
C LYS A 67 13.56 -28.21 16.69
N ASP A 68 13.02 -29.26 16.10
CA ASP A 68 13.51 -29.86 14.85
C ASP A 68 12.75 -29.31 13.61
N THR A 69 11.89 -28.33 13.79
CA THR A 69 11.03 -27.81 12.71
C THR A 69 11.45 -26.42 12.27
N LYS A 70 11.55 -26.25 10.96
CA LYS A 70 11.68 -24.95 10.32
C LYS A 70 10.30 -24.35 10.10
N ILE A 71 10.08 -23.13 10.58
CA ILE A 71 8.85 -22.38 10.39
C ILE A 71 9.16 -21.22 9.45
N ASN A 72 8.66 -21.31 8.22
CA ASN A 72 8.68 -20.19 7.28
C ASN A 72 7.53 -19.25 7.63
N ILE A 73 7.85 -17.98 7.79
CA ILE A 73 6.91 -16.91 8.11
C ILE A 73 6.89 -15.94 6.94
N VAL A 74 5.71 -15.74 6.37
CA VAL A 74 5.50 -14.77 5.30
C VAL A 74 4.73 -13.60 5.87
N ASP A 75 5.35 -12.44 5.87
CA ASP A 75 4.70 -11.19 6.28
C ASP A 75 3.84 -10.67 5.15
N THR A 76 2.56 -10.37 5.41
CA THR A 76 1.61 -9.91 4.39
C THR A 76 1.33 -8.42 4.53
N PRO A 77 1.24 -7.69 3.39
CA PRO A 77 0.71 -6.34 3.42
C PRO A 77 -0.71 -6.31 4.00
N GLY A 78 -0.98 -5.34 4.87
CA GLY A 78 -2.30 -5.18 5.48
C GLY A 78 -3.28 -4.31 4.68
N HIS A 79 -2.83 -3.64 3.62
CA HIS A 79 -3.66 -2.69 2.87
C HIS A 79 -4.32 -3.36 1.65
N ALA A 80 -5.58 -3.00 1.38
CA ALA A 80 -6.38 -3.57 0.29
C ALA A 80 -5.77 -3.39 -1.12
N ASP A 81 -5.00 -2.32 -1.34
CA ASP A 81 -4.29 -2.06 -2.62
C ASP A 81 -3.33 -3.19 -2.99
N PHE A 82 -2.89 -3.98 -2.02
CA PHE A 82 -2.00 -5.14 -2.19
C PHE A 82 -2.74 -6.48 -2.23
N GLY A 83 -4.07 -6.49 -2.39
CA GLY A 83 -4.91 -7.70 -2.31
C GLY A 83 -4.45 -8.86 -3.19
N GLY A 84 -3.98 -8.59 -4.41
CA GLY A 84 -3.44 -9.63 -5.29
C GLY A 84 -2.10 -10.22 -4.80
N GLU A 85 -1.32 -9.48 -4.02
CA GLU A 85 -0.11 -9.99 -3.38
C GLU A 85 -0.46 -10.90 -2.21
N VAL A 86 -1.43 -10.48 -1.39
CA VAL A 86 -1.96 -11.28 -0.29
C VAL A 86 -2.45 -12.65 -0.77
N GLU A 87 -3.24 -12.70 -1.84
CA GLU A 87 -3.76 -13.97 -2.37
C GLU A 87 -2.65 -14.91 -2.85
N ARG A 88 -1.60 -14.38 -3.47
CA ARG A 88 -0.44 -15.18 -3.89
C ARG A 88 0.35 -15.72 -2.69
N ILE A 89 0.50 -14.90 -1.64
CA ILE A 89 1.16 -15.32 -0.41
C ILE A 89 0.38 -16.42 0.27
N LEU A 90 -0.93 -16.29 0.38
CA LEU A 90 -1.79 -17.29 0.98
C LEU A 90 -1.66 -18.64 0.28
N LYS A 91 -1.44 -18.69 -1.02
CA LYS A 91 -1.19 -19.96 -1.75
C LYS A 91 0.14 -20.63 -1.41
N MET A 92 1.12 -19.91 -0.88
CA MET A 92 2.41 -20.49 -0.46
C MET A 92 2.39 -21.11 0.92
N VAL A 93 1.40 -20.79 1.75
CA VAL A 93 1.35 -21.19 3.16
C VAL A 93 0.33 -22.28 3.42
N ASN A 94 0.39 -22.89 4.60
CA ASN A 94 -0.50 -23.96 5.03
C ASN A 94 -1.45 -23.50 6.14
N GLY A 95 -1.24 -22.30 6.67
CA GLY A 95 -2.11 -21.69 7.66
C GLY A 95 -1.75 -20.24 7.90
N VAL A 96 -2.58 -19.54 8.65
CA VAL A 96 -2.44 -18.12 8.91
C VAL A 96 -2.49 -17.80 10.40
N ILE A 97 -1.77 -16.78 10.79
CA ILE A 97 -1.85 -16.17 12.12
C ILE A 97 -2.61 -14.88 11.95
N LEU A 98 -3.81 -14.80 12.51
CA LEU A 98 -4.62 -13.59 12.57
C LEU A 98 -4.22 -12.78 13.79
N LEU A 99 -3.56 -11.65 13.59
CA LEU A 99 -3.11 -10.77 14.65
C LEU A 99 -4.10 -9.63 14.85
N VAL A 100 -4.66 -9.49 16.05
CA VAL A 100 -5.66 -8.50 16.41
C VAL A 100 -5.18 -7.70 17.61
N ASP A 101 -5.38 -6.39 17.60
CA ASP A 101 -5.08 -5.51 18.74
C ASP A 101 -6.12 -5.68 19.85
N ALA A 102 -5.66 -5.86 21.10
CA ALA A 102 -6.53 -6.07 22.27
C ALA A 102 -7.42 -4.87 22.63
N ALA A 103 -7.13 -3.68 22.12
CA ALA A 103 -7.93 -2.47 22.34
C ALA A 103 -8.79 -2.11 21.14
N GLU A 104 -8.28 -2.27 19.92
CA GLU A 104 -8.96 -1.83 18.70
C GLU A 104 -9.90 -2.91 18.12
N GLY A 105 -9.58 -4.20 18.33
CA GLY A 105 -10.32 -5.31 17.76
C GLY A 105 -10.06 -5.55 16.27
N PRO A 106 -10.87 -6.40 15.60
CA PRO A 106 -10.73 -6.70 14.19
C PRO A 106 -11.20 -5.53 13.32
N MET A 107 -10.30 -5.01 12.49
CA MET A 107 -10.56 -3.87 11.61
C MET A 107 -11.07 -4.32 10.23
N PRO A 108 -11.79 -3.47 9.46
CA PRO A 108 -12.34 -3.83 8.14
C PRO A 108 -11.33 -4.38 7.14
N GLN A 109 -10.08 -3.93 7.19
CA GLN A 109 -9.00 -4.43 6.33
C GLN A 109 -8.67 -5.90 6.59
N THR A 110 -8.76 -6.32 7.85
CA THR A 110 -8.56 -7.71 8.28
C THR A 110 -9.59 -8.63 7.64
N ARG A 111 -10.83 -8.17 7.48
CA ARG A 111 -11.94 -8.93 6.91
C ARG A 111 -11.63 -9.47 5.51
N PHE A 112 -11.06 -8.63 4.64
CA PHE A 112 -10.73 -9.04 3.27
C PHE A 112 -9.68 -10.15 3.24
N VAL A 113 -8.57 -9.97 3.99
CA VAL A 113 -7.47 -10.95 4.00
C VAL A 113 -7.91 -12.26 4.66
N LEU A 114 -8.68 -12.15 5.74
CA LEU A 114 -9.22 -13.32 6.44
C LEU A 114 -10.22 -14.10 5.57
N SER A 115 -11.14 -13.41 4.87
CA SER A 115 -12.06 -14.07 3.92
C SER A 115 -11.31 -14.90 2.89
N LYS A 116 -10.23 -14.35 2.30
CA LYS A 116 -9.42 -15.09 1.33
C LYS A 116 -8.70 -16.29 1.95
N ALA A 117 -8.24 -16.18 3.18
CA ALA A 117 -7.63 -17.31 3.89
C ALA A 117 -8.64 -18.43 4.18
N LEU A 118 -9.86 -18.06 4.60
CA LEU A 118 -10.94 -19.02 4.87
C LEU A 118 -11.43 -19.70 3.58
N GLU A 119 -11.61 -18.96 2.48
CA GLU A 119 -11.97 -19.49 1.14
C GLU A 119 -10.96 -20.53 0.64
N LEU A 120 -9.67 -20.33 0.93
CA LEU A 120 -8.59 -21.28 0.60
C LEU A 120 -8.52 -22.49 1.56
N GLY A 121 -9.37 -22.54 2.59
CA GLY A 121 -9.41 -23.62 3.56
C GLY A 121 -8.25 -23.61 4.56
N HIS A 122 -7.58 -22.47 4.74
CA HIS A 122 -6.48 -22.37 5.70
C HIS A 122 -6.96 -22.47 7.13
N ARG A 123 -6.15 -23.10 7.97
CA ARG A 123 -6.30 -23.06 9.43
C ARG A 123 -5.83 -21.70 9.95
N VAL A 124 -6.59 -21.16 10.91
CA VAL A 124 -6.37 -19.84 11.48
C VAL A 124 -5.94 -19.99 12.93
N ILE A 125 -4.86 -19.35 13.34
CA ILE A 125 -4.50 -19.14 14.75
C ILE A 125 -4.79 -17.68 15.06
N VAL A 126 -5.66 -17.41 16.02
CA VAL A 126 -5.98 -16.05 16.44
C VAL A 126 -5.01 -15.63 17.54
N VAL A 127 -4.37 -14.48 17.36
CA VAL A 127 -3.45 -13.90 18.35
C VAL A 127 -3.94 -12.52 18.73
N VAL A 128 -4.49 -12.39 19.93
CA VAL A 128 -4.86 -11.11 20.54
C VAL A 128 -3.61 -10.48 21.14
N ASN A 129 -3.08 -9.44 20.51
CA ASN A 129 -1.83 -8.79 20.87
C ASN A 129 -2.02 -7.49 21.64
N LYS A 130 -0.96 -6.99 22.25
CA LYS A 130 -0.93 -5.79 23.08
C LYS A 130 -1.81 -5.89 24.33
N ILE A 131 -1.89 -7.07 24.94
CA ILE A 131 -2.64 -7.31 26.20
C ILE A 131 -2.06 -6.52 27.38
N ASP A 132 -0.85 -5.98 27.24
CA ASP A 132 -0.18 -5.10 28.20
C ASP A 132 -0.69 -3.65 28.19
N ARG A 133 -1.57 -3.28 27.27
CA ARG A 133 -2.16 -1.93 27.23
C ARG A 133 -3.18 -1.75 28.36
N PRO A 134 -3.24 -0.55 28.97
CA PRO A 134 -4.21 -0.27 30.04
C PRO A 134 -5.65 -0.13 29.54
N ASP A 135 -5.86 0.13 28.24
CA ASP A 135 -7.13 0.29 27.57
C ASP A 135 -7.59 -0.98 26.82
N GLN A 136 -6.99 -2.12 27.13
CA GLN A 136 -7.36 -3.40 26.54
C GLN A 136 -8.79 -3.84 26.94
N ARG A 137 -9.50 -4.48 25.99
CA ARG A 137 -10.85 -5.02 26.13
C ARG A 137 -10.93 -6.44 25.56
N ILE A 138 -10.06 -7.31 26.08
CA ILE A 138 -9.76 -8.64 25.52
C ILE A 138 -11.03 -9.48 25.28
N HIS A 139 -11.94 -9.54 26.25
CA HIS A 139 -13.14 -10.38 26.15
C HIS A 139 -14.06 -9.90 25.01
N GLU A 140 -14.24 -8.60 24.87
CA GLU A 140 -15.04 -8.01 23.79
C GLU A 140 -14.38 -8.27 22.42
N VAL A 141 -13.05 -8.15 22.35
CA VAL A 141 -12.29 -8.42 21.11
C VAL A 141 -12.38 -9.90 20.70
N VAL A 142 -12.39 -10.82 21.65
CA VAL A 142 -12.61 -12.25 21.38
C VAL A 142 -13.98 -12.49 20.76
N ASP A 143 -15.03 -11.87 21.32
CA ASP A 143 -16.39 -11.98 20.80
C ASP A 143 -16.49 -11.36 19.39
N GLU A 144 -15.89 -10.20 19.17
CA GLU A 144 -15.82 -9.55 17.84
C GLU A 144 -15.09 -10.39 16.78
N VAL A 145 -14.04 -11.11 17.17
CA VAL A 145 -13.32 -12.02 16.25
C VAL A 145 -14.19 -13.23 15.91
N LEU A 146 -14.91 -13.78 16.88
CA LEU A 146 -15.84 -14.89 16.63
C LEU A 146 -17.00 -14.46 15.74
N GLU A 147 -17.56 -13.28 15.97
CA GLU A 147 -18.58 -12.68 15.09
C GLU A 147 -18.05 -12.48 13.67
N LEU A 148 -16.82 -11.96 13.53
CA LEU A 148 -16.18 -11.80 12.23
C LEU A 148 -16.00 -13.14 11.49
N LEU A 149 -15.58 -14.19 12.17
CA LEU A 149 -15.45 -15.54 11.58
C LEU A 149 -16.80 -16.09 11.13
N MET A 150 -17.85 -15.91 11.94
CA MET A 150 -19.23 -16.30 11.58
C MET A 150 -19.76 -15.51 10.37
N ASP A 151 -19.53 -14.21 10.35
CA ASP A 151 -19.90 -13.33 9.23
C ASP A 151 -19.19 -13.68 7.90
N LEU A 152 -18.05 -14.35 7.98
CA LEU A 152 -17.28 -14.81 6.83
C LEU A 152 -17.56 -16.27 6.46
N ASP A 153 -18.67 -16.84 6.96
CA ASP A 153 -19.06 -18.23 6.72
C ASP A 153 -17.96 -19.26 7.04
N ALA A 154 -17.20 -19.02 8.13
CA ALA A 154 -16.16 -19.93 8.56
C ALA A 154 -16.73 -21.31 8.89
N THR A 155 -15.99 -22.37 8.52
CA THR A 155 -16.38 -23.75 8.85
C THR A 155 -16.33 -23.99 10.36
N PRO A 156 -17.03 -25.03 10.90
CA PRO A 156 -16.96 -25.36 12.32
C PRO A 156 -15.52 -25.55 12.82
N GLU A 157 -14.64 -26.15 11.99
CA GLU A 157 -13.23 -26.33 12.33
C GLU A 157 -12.47 -24.99 12.38
N GLN A 158 -12.85 -24.02 11.55
CA GLN A 158 -12.28 -22.67 11.53
C GLN A 158 -12.82 -21.82 12.68
N LEU A 159 -14.07 -22.03 13.12
CA LEU A 159 -14.63 -21.38 14.31
C LEU A 159 -13.97 -21.88 15.61
N ASP A 160 -13.49 -23.13 15.64
CA ASP A 160 -12.74 -23.71 16.76
C ASP A 160 -11.23 -23.38 16.70
N SER A 161 -10.89 -22.26 16.09
CA SER A 161 -9.51 -21.78 15.95
C SER A 161 -8.88 -21.49 17.31
N PRO A 162 -7.65 -21.94 17.58
CA PRO A 162 -6.97 -21.64 18.83
C PRO A 162 -6.73 -20.14 18.97
N MET A 163 -7.01 -19.62 20.18
CA MET A 163 -6.79 -18.23 20.54
C MET A 163 -5.63 -18.11 21.52
N LEU A 164 -4.73 -17.20 21.26
CA LEU A 164 -3.58 -16.87 22.08
C LEU A 164 -3.59 -15.39 22.46
N PHE A 165 -3.10 -15.12 23.65
CA PHE A 165 -3.02 -13.78 24.21
C PHE A 165 -1.55 -13.38 24.34
N CYS A 166 -1.13 -12.35 23.57
CA CYS A 166 0.27 -12.00 23.41
C CYS A 166 0.56 -10.55 23.80
N SER A 167 1.77 -10.34 24.32
CA SER A 167 2.42 -9.03 24.31
C SER A 167 3.67 -9.12 23.44
N GLY A 168 3.55 -8.70 22.19
CA GLY A 168 4.70 -8.65 21.27
C GLY A 168 5.84 -7.78 21.82
N ARG A 169 5.52 -6.71 22.57
CA ARG A 169 6.51 -5.85 23.22
C ARG A 169 7.33 -6.58 24.29
N ASN A 170 6.67 -7.43 25.07
CA ASN A 170 7.30 -8.17 26.17
C ASN A 170 7.79 -9.56 25.74
N GLY A 171 7.51 -9.96 24.49
CA GLY A 171 7.89 -11.27 23.95
C GLY A 171 7.20 -12.43 24.65
N THR A 172 5.93 -12.30 25.04
CA THR A 172 5.19 -13.28 25.83
C THR A 172 3.89 -13.70 25.15
N ALA A 173 3.51 -14.97 25.34
CA ALA A 173 2.24 -15.55 24.88
C ALA A 173 1.64 -16.44 25.96
N SER A 174 0.30 -16.52 26.00
CA SER A 174 -0.46 -17.37 26.92
C SER A 174 -1.70 -17.93 26.23
N TYR A 175 -2.19 -19.07 26.72
CA TYR A 175 -3.47 -19.66 26.31
C TYR A 175 -4.68 -19.04 27.04
N SER A 176 -4.46 -18.21 28.05
CA SER A 176 -5.52 -17.56 28.82
C SER A 176 -5.17 -16.09 29.05
N PRO A 177 -6.14 -15.16 28.95
CA PRO A 177 -5.90 -13.76 29.24
C PRO A 177 -5.52 -13.49 30.69
N ASP A 178 -5.96 -14.35 31.61
CA ASP A 178 -5.76 -14.19 33.05
C ASP A 178 -4.40 -14.74 33.55
N VAL A 179 -3.69 -15.48 32.70
CA VAL A 179 -2.41 -16.10 33.05
C VAL A 179 -1.29 -15.40 32.29
N PRO A 180 -0.38 -14.69 32.98
CA PRO A 180 0.75 -14.04 32.34
C PRO A 180 1.65 -15.03 31.60
N GLY A 181 1.93 -14.77 30.33
CA GLY A 181 2.94 -15.52 29.57
C GLY A 181 4.36 -15.19 30.01
N THR A 182 5.29 -16.11 29.79
CA THR A 182 6.73 -15.92 30.09
C THR A 182 7.59 -15.80 28.84
N ASP A 183 7.18 -16.47 27.77
CA ASP A 183 7.87 -16.51 26.47
C ASP A 183 6.86 -16.77 25.33
N LEU A 184 7.33 -16.88 24.09
CA LEU A 184 6.50 -17.19 22.91
C LEU A 184 6.35 -18.69 22.63
N LYS A 185 6.80 -19.59 23.52
CA LYS A 185 6.64 -21.04 23.31
C LYS A 185 5.20 -21.47 23.06
N PRO A 186 4.17 -20.94 23.78
CA PRO A 186 2.79 -21.30 23.47
C PRO A 186 2.41 -21.04 22.01
N LEU A 187 2.89 -19.94 21.41
CA LEU A 187 2.66 -19.63 20.00
C LEU A 187 3.38 -20.63 19.07
N PHE A 188 4.64 -20.94 19.33
CA PHE A 188 5.39 -21.92 18.52
C PHE A 188 4.79 -23.31 18.60
N GLU A 189 4.38 -23.76 19.77
CA GLU A 189 3.76 -25.06 19.95
C GLU A 189 2.41 -25.15 19.24
N THR A 190 1.58 -24.12 19.35
CA THR A 190 0.31 -24.03 18.61
C THR A 190 0.53 -24.07 17.09
N ILE A 191 1.56 -23.39 16.57
CA ILE A 191 1.90 -23.47 15.15
C ILE A 191 2.23 -24.91 14.75
N LEU A 192 3.05 -25.62 15.54
CA LEU A 192 3.44 -27.00 15.23
C LEU A 192 2.28 -27.99 15.31
N GLU A 193 1.37 -27.80 16.26
CA GLU A 193 0.26 -28.72 16.51
C GLU A 193 -0.92 -28.46 15.58
N TYR A 194 -1.24 -27.19 15.32
CA TYR A 194 -2.47 -26.81 14.61
C TYR A 194 -2.28 -26.60 13.12
N ILE A 195 -1.15 -26.02 12.69
CA ILE A 195 -0.90 -25.80 11.26
C ILE A 195 -0.39 -27.10 10.61
N PRO A 196 -1.02 -27.58 9.52
CA PRO A 196 -0.58 -28.81 8.87
C PRO A 196 0.79 -28.65 8.23
N ALA A 197 1.58 -29.72 8.25
CA ALA A 197 2.82 -29.79 7.48
C ALA A 197 2.51 -29.75 5.97
N PRO A 198 3.35 -29.10 5.15
CA PRO A 198 3.14 -29.09 3.71
C PRO A 198 3.27 -30.48 3.10
N GLU A 199 2.46 -30.74 2.07
CA GLU A 199 2.66 -31.93 1.26
C GLU A 199 4.02 -31.85 0.58
N ALA A 200 4.78 -32.93 0.67
CA ALA A 200 6.13 -33.00 0.14
C ALA A 200 6.32 -34.32 -0.61
N ASP A 201 5.99 -34.34 -1.89
CA ASP A 201 6.31 -35.46 -2.77
C ASP A 201 7.66 -35.21 -3.43
N VAL A 202 8.73 -35.67 -2.78
CA VAL A 202 10.12 -35.46 -3.22
C VAL A 202 10.53 -36.33 -4.41
N ASP A 203 9.81 -37.43 -4.66
CA ASP A 203 10.13 -38.39 -5.73
C ASP A 203 9.54 -37.97 -7.07
N GLN A 204 8.62 -37.00 -7.08
CA GLN A 204 8.04 -36.44 -8.30
C GLN A 204 8.99 -35.48 -9.02
N PRO A 205 8.80 -35.24 -10.32
CA PRO A 205 9.53 -34.20 -11.05
C PRO A 205 9.34 -32.83 -10.42
N PHE A 206 10.43 -32.06 -10.32
CA PHE A 206 10.41 -30.71 -9.72
C PHE A 206 9.39 -29.78 -10.39
N GLN A 207 8.66 -29.05 -9.55
CA GLN A 207 7.70 -28.03 -9.94
C GLN A 207 7.59 -26.95 -8.85
N MET A 208 7.61 -25.68 -9.28
CA MET A 208 7.51 -24.52 -8.38
C MET A 208 6.70 -23.41 -9.05
N LEU A 209 5.74 -22.84 -8.32
CA LEU A 209 5.01 -21.63 -8.73
C LEU A 209 5.74 -20.38 -8.24
N VAL A 210 5.96 -19.41 -9.12
CA VAL A 210 6.55 -18.12 -8.77
C VAL A 210 5.47 -17.21 -8.21
N SER A 211 5.52 -16.95 -6.92
CA SER A 211 4.52 -16.15 -6.20
C SER A 211 4.98 -14.72 -5.94
N SER A 212 6.30 -14.49 -5.85
CA SER A 212 6.90 -13.17 -5.67
C SER A 212 8.21 -13.06 -6.45
N ILE A 213 8.62 -11.84 -6.73
CA ILE A 213 9.90 -11.55 -7.41
C ILE A 213 10.65 -10.50 -6.60
N ASP A 214 11.94 -10.70 -6.50
CA ASP A 214 12.87 -9.68 -6.04
C ASP A 214 13.89 -9.36 -7.13
N TYR A 215 14.65 -8.30 -6.97
CA TYR A 215 15.66 -7.89 -7.92
C TYR A 215 16.95 -7.50 -7.23
N ASN A 216 18.06 -7.98 -7.78
CA ASN A 216 19.40 -7.61 -7.34
C ASN A 216 20.23 -7.24 -8.56
N ASP A 217 20.98 -6.13 -8.50
CA ASP A 217 21.77 -5.61 -9.62
C ASP A 217 22.86 -6.60 -10.13
N PHE A 218 23.28 -7.57 -9.30
CA PHE A 218 24.31 -8.54 -9.65
C PHE A 218 23.78 -9.83 -10.27
N VAL A 219 22.64 -10.32 -9.76
CA VAL A 219 22.06 -11.62 -10.18
C VAL A 219 20.79 -11.48 -10.99
N GLY A 220 20.29 -10.25 -11.16
CA GLY A 220 19.05 -9.96 -11.86
C GLY A 220 17.82 -10.29 -11.05
N ARG A 221 16.74 -10.74 -11.72
CA ARG A 221 15.50 -11.17 -11.07
C ARG A 221 15.70 -12.45 -10.27
N ILE A 222 15.09 -12.48 -9.09
CA ILE A 222 15.09 -13.61 -8.17
C ILE A 222 13.63 -14.05 -8.01
N ALA A 223 13.34 -15.27 -8.42
CA ALA A 223 12.03 -15.89 -8.25
C ALA A 223 11.89 -16.41 -6.82
N ILE A 224 10.75 -16.13 -6.18
CA ILE A 224 10.42 -16.63 -4.84
C ILE A 224 9.10 -17.40 -4.94
N GLY A 225 9.08 -18.60 -4.36
CA GLY A 225 7.89 -19.43 -4.37
C GLY A 225 8.07 -20.70 -3.54
N ARG A 226 6.97 -21.46 -3.41
CA ARG A 226 7.00 -22.76 -2.77
C ARG A 226 7.29 -23.85 -3.81
N ILE A 227 8.15 -24.79 -3.47
CA ILE A 227 8.31 -26.03 -4.24
C ILE A 227 7.09 -26.90 -3.98
N GLU A 228 6.28 -27.14 -5.02
CA GLU A 228 5.06 -27.95 -4.88
C GLU A 228 5.37 -29.44 -4.89
N ARG A 229 6.34 -29.87 -5.70
CA ARG A 229 6.81 -31.26 -5.76
C ARG A 229 8.26 -31.36 -6.20
N GLY A 230 8.89 -32.47 -5.90
CA GLY A 230 10.23 -32.79 -6.33
C GLY A 230 11.35 -32.09 -5.55
N THR A 231 12.52 -32.11 -6.11
CA THR A 231 13.75 -31.48 -5.56
C THR A 231 14.41 -30.63 -6.62
N LEU A 232 14.77 -29.39 -6.28
CA LEU A 232 15.56 -28.51 -7.11
C LEU A 232 17.04 -28.60 -6.72
N LYS A 233 17.93 -28.78 -7.70
CA LYS A 233 19.38 -28.79 -7.50
C LYS A 233 20.03 -27.59 -8.20
N GLN A 234 21.10 -27.08 -7.60
CA GLN A 234 21.89 -26.01 -8.23
C GLN A 234 22.44 -26.45 -9.59
N ASN A 235 22.43 -25.53 -10.54
CA ASN A 235 22.81 -25.75 -11.94
C ASN A 235 21.92 -26.76 -12.70
N GLN A 236 20.75 -27.11 -12.19
CA GLN A 236 19.79 -27.93 -12.88
C GLN A 236 19.16 -27.18 -14.08
N ASP A 237 19.00 -27.87 -15.20
CA ASP A 237 18.27 -27.35 -16.35
C ASP A 237 16.78 -27.34 -16.02
N ILE A 238 16.11 -26.24 -16.32
CA ILE A 238 14.72 -25.98 -16.02
C ILE A 238 14.01 -25.36 -17.22
N VAL A 239 12.69 -25.45 -17.20
CA VAL A 239 11.80 -24.86 -18.20
C VAL A 239 10.75 -24.02 -17.48
N VAL A 240 10.45 -22.87 -18.04
CA VAL A 240 9.41 -21.96 -17.54
C VAL A 240 8.21 -22.02 -18.47
N CYS A 241 7.02 -22.22 -17.89
CA CYS A 241 5.74 -22.19 -18.55
C CYS A 241 4.75 -21.32 -17.78
N ASN A 242 3.62 -20.98 -18.40
CA ASN A 242 2.60 -20.13 -17.77
C ASN A 242 1.21 -20.70 -18.02
N TYR A 243 0.38 -20.78 -16.98
CA TYR A 243 -0.97 -21.33 -17.05
C TYR A 243 -1.91 -20.56 -17.99
N HIS A 244 -1.80 -19.23 -18.00
CA HIS A 244 -2.65 -18.36 -18.82
C HIS A 244 -2.16 -18.18 -20.25
N ASP A 245 -0.98 -18.70 -20.58
CA ASP A 245 -0.40 -18.69 -21.92
C ASP A 245 0.23 -20.06 -22.24
N PRO A 246 -0.60 -21.11 -22.37
CA PRO A 246 -0.09 -22.48 -22.56
C PRO A 246 0.58 -22.72 -23.92
N GLU A 247 0.32 -21.84 -24.89
CA GLU A 247 0.91 -21.92 -26.24
C GLU A 247 2.22 -21.11 -26.35
N ALA A 248 2.59 -20.37 -25.30
CA ALA A 248 3.85 -19.63 -25.29
C ALA A 248 5.06 -20.56 -25.47
N VAL A 249 6.07 -20.05 -26.14
CA VAL A 249 7.34 -20.77 -26.30
C VAL A 249 7.95 -21.04 -24.93
N LEU A 250 8.21 -22.31 -24.64
CA LEU A 250 8.83 -22.74 -23.40
C LEU A 250 10.23 -22.08 -23.25
N ARG A 251 10.42 -21.38 -22.17
CA ARG A 251 11.71 -20.69 -21.88
C ARG A 251 12.63 -21.65 -21.13
N LYS A 252 13.72 -22.06 -21.79
CA LYS A 252 14.76 -22.89 -21.17
C LYS A 252 15.72 -22.02 -20.36
N ALA A 253 16.02 -22.44 -19.16
CA ALA A 253 16.91 -21.73 -18.26
C ALA A 253 17.69 -22.72 -17.37
N ARG A 254 18.51 -22.19 -16.48
CA ARG A 254 19.27 -22.98 -15.50
C ARG A 254 19.18 -22.33 -14.13
N ALA A 255 18.91 -23.11 -13.09
CA ALA A 255 18.90 -22.66 -11.71
C ALA A 255 20.33 -22.34 -11.23
N THR A 256 20.81 -21.13 -11.45
CA THR A 256 22.20 -20.76 -11.16
C THR A 256 22.51 -20.72 -9.68
N ALA A 257 21.60 -20.21 -8.87
CA ALA A 257 21.69 -20.22 -7.42
C ALA A 257 20.33 -20.44 -6.78
N ILE A 258 20.33 -21.18 -5.68
CA ILE A 258 19.17 -21.47 -4.84
C ILE A 258 19.47 -20.94 -3.46
N TYR A 259 18.49 -20.31 -2.85
CA TYR A 259 18.59 -19.75 -1.50
C TYR A 259 17.43 -20.22 -0.64
N GLU A 260 17.72 -20.59 0.58
CA GLU A 260 16.73 -20.77 1.63
C GLU A 260 16.74 -19.60 2.60
N PHE A 261 15.58 -19.30 3.17
CA PHE A 261 15.46 -18.28 4.19
C PHE A 261 15.88 -18.85 5.54
N GLU A 262 16.67 -18.09 6.29
CA GLU A 262 17.05 -18.34 7.68
C GLU A 262 17.16 -16.98 8.39
N GLY A 263 16.25 -16.72 9.30
CA GLY A 263 16.01 -15.34 9.72
C GLY A 263 15.66 -14.46 8.51
N LEU A 264 16.29 -13.31 8.41
CA LEU A 264 16.16 -12.39 7.27
C LEU A 264 17.17 -12.67 6.15
N ALA A 265 18.12 -13.57 6.39
CA ALA A 265 19.16 -13.88 5.41
C ALA A 265 18.67 -14.90 4.39
N ARG A 266 19.23 -14.81 3.17
CA ARG A 266 19.10 -15.81 2.12
C ARG A 266 20.39 -16.60 2.06
N ASN A 267 20.36 -17.80 2.57
CA ASN A 267 21.53 -18.66 2.59
C ASN A 267 21.58 -19.50 1.31
N PRO A 268 22.69 -19.50 0.57
CA PRO A 268 22.84 -20.33 -0.62
C PRO A 268 22.86 -21.80 -0.21
N VAL A 269 22.10 -22.62 -0.97
CA VAL A 269 22.02 -24.07 -0.78
C VAL A 269 22.26 -24.78 -2.11
N THR A 270 22.71 -26.03 -2.04
CA THR A 270 22.96 -26.85 -3.24
C THR A 270 21.69 -27.53 -3.75
N GLU A 271 20.74 -27.78 -2.87
CA GLU A 271 19.44 -28.35 -3.21
C GLU A 271 18.38 -27.95 -2.20
N SER A 272 17.11 -27.98 -2.60
CA SER A 272 15.96 -27.82 -1.72
C SER A 272 14.78 -28.65 -2.22
N THR A 273 13.90 -29.08 -1.29
CA THR A 273 12.87 -30.09 -1.54
C THR A 273 11.46 -29.52 -1.44
N ALA A 274 10.49 -30.30 -1.92
CA ALA A 274 9.06 -30.00 -1.89
C ALA A 274 8.57 -29.52 -0.50
N GLY A 275 7.65 -28.60 -0.52
CA GLY A 275 7.07 -27.93 0.66
C GLY A 275 7.81 -26.69 1.11
N ASN A 276 9.10 -26.50 0.77
CA ASN A 276 9.88 -25.37 1.23
C ASN A 276 9.66 -24.11 0.35
N ILE A 277 9.72 -22.95 0.98
CA ILE A 277 9.72 -21.65 0.29
C ILE A 277 11.17 -21.27 0.02
N ILE A 278 11.51 -21.07 -1.24
CA ILE A 278 12.86 -20.76 -1.69
C ILE A 278 12.92 -19.49 -2.54
N ALA A 279 14.13 -18.97 -2.68
CA ALA A 279 14.45 -17.97 -3.69
C ALA A 279 15.46 -18.57 -4.68
N MET A 280 15.31 -18.28 -5.99
CA MET A 280 16.22 -18.77 -7.01
C MET A 280 16.52 -17.73 -8.06
N SER A 281 17.73 -17.81 -8.66
CA SER A 281 18.16 -16.97 -9.77
C SER A 281 18.54 -17.80 -11.00
N GLY A 282 18.67 -17.13 -12.15
CA GLY A 282 19.05 -17.75 -13.42
C GLY A 282 18.02 -17.59 -14.53
N ILE A 283 16.93 -16.86 -14.29
CA ILE A 283 15.85 -16.61 -15.26
C ILE A 283 15.65 -15.08 -15.35
N PRO A 284 16.26 -14.40 -16.33
CA PRO A 284 16.24 -12.92 -16.39
C PRO A 284 14.84 -12.32 -16.57
N ASP A 285 13.97 -13.01 -17.29
CA ASP A 285 12.63 -12.58 -17.68
C ASP A 285 11.50 -13.25 -16.89
N ILE A 286 11.82 -13.84 -15.73
CA ILE A 286 10.82 -14.48 -14.87
C ILE A 286 9.74 -13.49 -14.43
N THR A 287 8.50 -13.95 -14.41
CA THR A 287 7.34 -13.18 -13.95
C THR A 287 6.56 -13.92 -12.88
N ILE A 288 5.78 -13.19 -12.10
CA ILE A 288 4.88 -13.80 -11.12
C ILE A 288 3.81 -14.60 -11.85
N GLY A 289 3.53 -15.81 -11.36
CA GLY A 289 2.60 -16.75 -11.96
C GLY A 289 3.23 -17.70 -12.97
N ASP A 290 4.50 -17.50 -13.31
CA ASP A 290 5.26 -18.50 -14.05
C ASP A 290 5.43 -19.76 -13.21
N THR A 291 5.38 -20.91 -13.86
CA THR A 291 5.68 -22.22 -13.26
C THR A 291 7.05 -22.68 -13.78
N ILE A 292 7.92 -23.07 -12.85
CA ILE A 292 9.23 -23.60 -13.15
C ILE A 292 9.17 -25.13 -13.03
N CYS A 293 9.53 -25.82 -14.10
CA CYS A 293 9.49 -27.29 -14.18
C CYS A 293 10.82 -27.86 -14.67
N VAL A 294 10.97 -29.17 -14.58
CA VAL A 294 12.03 -29.90 -15.32
C VAL A 294 11.61 -30.07 -16.79
N PRO A 295 12.58 -30.14 -17.73
CA PRO A 295 12.27 -30.27 -19.17
C PRO A 295 11.41 -31.47 -19.53
N ASP A 296 11.54 -32.57 -18.80
CA ASP A 296 10.85 -33.84 -19.07
C ASP A 296 9.41 -33.88 -18.56
N CYS A 297 9.00 -32.92 -17.71
CA CYS A 297 7.66 -32.85 -17.15
C CYS A 297 7.22 -31.40 -17.01
N VAL A 298 6.64 -30.85 -18.06
CA VAL A 298 6.19 -29.45 -18.11
C VAL A 298 4.69 -29.40 -17.85
N GLU A 299 4.33 -28.82 -16.72
CA GLU A 299 2.94 -28.67 -16.30
C GLU A 299 2.77 -27.34 -15.58
N ALA A 300 1.97 -26.43 -16.14
CA ALA A 300 1.73 -25.12 -15.56
C ALA A 300 0.74 -25.18 -14.39
N LEU A 301 1.09 -24.60 -13.28
CA LEU A 301 0.22 -24.48 -12.11
C LEU A 301 -0.79 -23.35 -12.28
N PRO A 302 -2.05 -23.54 -11.88
CA PRO A 302 -3.05 -22.49 -11.93
C PRO A 302 -2.70 -21.38 -10.93
N PHE A 303 -2.79 -20.15 -11.39
CA PHE A 303 -2.61 -18.99 -10.52
C PHE A 303 -3.63 -17.90 -10.83
N VAL A 304 -3.85 -17.02 -9.85
CA VAL A 304 -4.72 -15.86 -10.03
C VAL A 304 -3.98 -14.82 -10.85
N LYS A 305 -4.54 -14.49 -12.01
CA LYS A 305 -3.96 -13.48 -12.89
C LYS A 305 -3.84 -12.16 -12.15
N ILE A 306 -2.66 -11.54 -12.25
CA ILE A 306 -2.44 -10.21 -11.70
C ILE A 306 -3.42 -9.26 -12.39
N SER A 307 -4.31 -8.62 -11.62
CA SER A 307 -5.24 -7.62 -12.18
C SER A 307 -4.46 -6.48 -12.81
N ALA A 308 -4.94 -6.02 -13.97
CA ALA A 308 -4.34 -4.89 -14.65
C ALA A 308 -4.38 -3.64 -13.74
N PRO A 309 -3.43 -2.72 -13.90
CA PRO A 309 -3.49 -1.43 -13.23
C PRO A 309 -4.82 -0.72 -13.53
N THR A 310 -5.38 -0.07 -12.52
CA THR A 310 -6.65 0.69 -12.62
C THR A 310 -6.45 2.19 -12.66
N LEU A 311 -5.30 2.68 -12.19
CA LEU A 311 -4.95 4.08 -12.09
C LEU A 311 -3.65 4.39 -12.85
N GLU A 312 -3.56 5.60 -13.37
CA GLU A 312 -2.37 6.10 -14.07
C GLU A 312 -2.05 7.53 -13.63
N MET A 313 -0.78 7.84 -13.47
CA MET A 313 -0.25 9.19 -13.28
C MET A 313 0.87 9.45 -14.30
N THR A 314 0.99 10.70 -14.76
CA THR A 314 2.11 11.09 -15.60
C THR A 314 3.23 11.65 -14.72
N PHE A 315 4.40 11.04 -14.81
CA PHE A 315 5.65 11.51 -14.20
C PHE A 315 6.45 12.26 -15.25
N SER A 316 6.88 13.47 -14.97
CA SER A 316 7.66 14.26 -15.93
C SER A 316 8.77 15.04 -15.24
N VAL A 317 9.73 15.47 -16.04
CA VAL A 317 10.79 16.37 -15.56
C VAL A 317 10.17 17.64 -15.01
N ASN A 318 10.67 18.13 -13.88
CA ASN A 318 10.23 19.41 -13.33
C ASN A 318 10.65 20.55 -14.25
N ASP A 319 9.69 21.30 -14.76
CA ASP A 319 9.88 22.46 -15.64
C ASP A 319 9.43 23.77 -14.99
N SER A 320 9.28 23.79 -13.65
CA SER A 320 8.92 24.97 -12.90
C SER A 320 10.06 25.99 -12.82
N PRO A 321 9.80 27.24 -12.41
CA PRO A 321 10.83 28.25 -12.18
C PRO A 321 11.86 27.86 -11.10
N PHE A 322 11.57 26.83 -10.29
CA PHE A 322 12.47 26.32 -9.25
C PHE A 322 13.13 25.00 -9.62
N ALA A 323 12.96 24.54 -10.86
CA ALA A 323 13.55 23.28 -11.33
C ALA A 323 15.08 23.23 -11.15
N GLY A 324 15.58 22.07 -10.70
CA GLY A 324 17.00 21.80 -10.53
C GLY A 324 17.68 22.44 -9.31
N LYS A 325 16.90 23.05 -8.39
CA LYS A 325 17.47 23.72 -7.20
C LYS A 325 17.64 22.78 -6.01
N GLU A 326 16.87 21.71 -5.93
CA GLU A 326 16.79 20.86 -4.73
C GLU A 326 17.10 19.40 -5.02
N GLY A 327 16.92 18.93 -6.24
CA GLY A 327 17.13 17.56 -6.64
C GLY A 327 18.55 17.25 -7.08
N LYS A 328 19.00 16.01 -6.83
CA LYS A 328 20.24 15.45 -7.34
C LYS A 328 20.06 14.84 -8.74
N PHE A 329 18.90 14.20 -8.96
CA PHE A 329 18.56 13.53 -10.22
C PHE A 329 17.38 14.30 -10.85
N VAL A 330 17.66 15.02 -11.95
CA VAL A 330 16.72 15.98 -12.53
C VAL A 330 16.46 15.76 -14.03
N THR A 331 17.16 14.80 -14.65
CA THR A 331 17.09 14.58 -16.10
C THR A 331 16.06 13.53 -16.48
N SER A 332 15.50 13.65 -17.69
CA SER A 332 14.54 12.71 -18.27
C SER A 332 15.10 11.28 -18.30
N ARG A 333 16.36 11.10 -18.67
CA ARG A 333 17.01 9.79 -18.70
C ARG A 333 17.07 9.15 -17.31
N GLN A 334 17.49 9.91 -16.29
CA GLN A 334 17.56 9.41 -14.91
C GLN A 334 16.18 9.01 -14.40
N LEU A 335 15.14 9.84 -14.68
CA LEU A 335 13.76 9.57 -14.31
C LEU A 335 13.27 8.29 -15.00
N ARG A 336 13.48 8.15 -16.33
CA ARG A 336 13.13 6.97 -17.10
C ARG A 336 13.77 5.70 -16.55
N ASP A 337 15.10 5.72 -16.40
CA ASP A 337 15.86 4.57 -15.93
C ASP A 337 15.38 4.11 -14.53
N ARG A 338 15.06 5.07 -13.65
CA ARG A 338 14.54 4.77 -12.31
C ARG A 338 13.13 4.16 -12.34
N LEU A 339 12.23 4.70 -13.14
CA LEU A 339 10.86 4.19 -13.29
C LEU A 339 10.87 2.78 -13.89
N TYR A 340 11.63 2.54 -14.95
CA TYR A 340 11.76 1.20 -15.55
C TYR A 340 12.44 0.20 -14.61
N ARG A 341 13.39 0.63 -13.77
CA ARG A 341 13.97 -0.24 -12.73
C ARG A 341 12.92 -0.70 -11.72
N GLU A 342 11.95 0.14 -11.39
CA GLU A 342 10.87 -0.25 -10.47
C GLU A 342 10.03 -1.40 -11.03
N THR A 343 9.77 -1.43 -12.34
CA THR A 343 9.00 -2.53 -12.96
C THR A 343 9.72 -3.89 -12.92
N LEU A 344 11.02 -3.91 -12.59
CA LEU A 344 11.74 -5.16 -12.36
C LEU A 344 11.41 -5.80 -11.01
N LYS A 345 10.98 -4.97 -10.04
CA LYS A 345 10.62 -5.39 -8.68
C LYS A 345 9.11 -5.53 -8.54
N ASP A 346 8.36 -4.53 -8.99
CA ASP A 346 6.90 -4.49 -8.92
C ASP A 346 6.28 -4.80 -10.29
N VAL A 347 5.82 -6.02 -10.46
CA VAL A 347 5.15 -6.47 -11.70
C VAL A 347 3.74 -5.92 -11.87
N SER A 348 3.15 -5.31 -10.83
CA SER A 348 1.86 -4.64 -10.91
C SER A 348 1.95 -3.24 -11.49
N LEU A 349 3.17 -2.69 -11.54
CA LEU A 349 3.45 -1.37 -12.09
C LEU A 349 3.72 -1.47 -13.59
N ARG A 350 3.12 -0.59 -14.36
CA ARG A 350 3.38 -0.45 -15.80
C ARG A 350 3.87 0.95 -16.11
N VAL A 351 5.01 1.04 -16.76
CA VAL A 351 5.59 2.30 -17.24
C VAL A 351 5.53 2.34 -18.76
N THR A 352 5.04 3.42 -19.33
CA THR A 352 4.98 3.65 -20.77
C THR A 352 5.50 5.02 -21.11
N ASP A 353 6.26 5.12 -22.21
CA ASP A 353 6.72 6.39 -22.75
C ASP A 353 5.50 7.16 -23.32
N THR A 354 5.55 8.49 -23.24
CA THR A 354 4.53 9.37 -23.84
C THR A 354 5.07 10.02 -25.11
N ASP A 355 4.23 10.76 -25.83
CA ASP A 355 4.67 11.55 -27.00
C ASP A 355 5.73 12.61 -26.64
N LYS A 356 5.89 12.91 -25.35
CA LYS A 356 6.91 13.84 -24.83
C LYS A 356 8.06 13.05 -24.24
N GLU A 357 9.28 13.24 -24.75
CA GLU A 357 10.50 12.59 -24.23
C GLU A 357 10.82 12.87 -22.75
N THR A 358 10.14 13.85 -22.15
CA THR A 358 10.33 14.26 -20.76
C THR A 358 9.24 13.75 -19.80
N ALA A 359 8.29 12.96 -20.30
CA ALA A 359 7.14 12.49 -19.53
C ALA A 359 6.87 11.00 -19.75
N PHE A 360 6.47 10.31 -18.69
CA PHE A 360 6.23 8.88 -18.64
C PHE A 360 4.91 8.62 -17.93
N ASN A 361 4.09 7.75 -18.48
CA ASN A 361 2.89 7.28 -17.80
C ASN A 361 3.23 6.09 -16.91
N VAL A 362 2.83 6.19 -15.66
CA VAL A 362 3.05 5.16 -14.64
C VAL A 362 1.69 4.72 -14.15
N ALA A 363 1.34 3.48 -14.44
CA ALA A 363 0.07 2.89 -14.04
C ALA A 363 0.28 1.88 -12.90
N GLY A 364 -0.57 1.97 -11.87
CA GLY A 364 -0.57 1.14 -10.68
C GLY A 364 -1.98 0.73 -10.27
N ARG A 365 -2.08 -0.10 -9.23
CA ARG A 365 -3.38 -0.62 -8.77
C ARG A 365 -4.15 0.37 -7.91
N GLY A 366 -3.44 1.23 -7.15
CA GLY A 366 -4.04 2.16 -6.22
C GLY A 366 -3.19 3.41 -6.02
N GLU A 367 -3.78 4.45 -5.43
CA GLU A 367 -3.08 5.72 -5.14
C GLU A 367 -1.94 5.52 -4.13
N MET A 368 -2.10 4.60 -3.18
CA MET A 368 -1.09 4.31 -2.17
C MET A 368 0.20 3.78 -2.81
N SER A 369 0.10 2.84 -3.74
CA SER A 369 1.25 2.28 -4.47
C SER A 369 2.03 3.37 -5.21
N LEU A 370 1.33 4.26 -5.92
CA LEU A 370 1.96 5.38 -6.62
C LEU A 370 2.56 6.42 -5.66
N SER A 371 1.89 6.72 -4.53
CA SER A 371 2.42 7.64 -3.52
C SER A 371 3.68 7.12 -2.85
N ILE A 372 3.77 5.81 -2.61
CA ILE A 372 4.98 5.15 -2.09
C ILE A 372 6.14 5.28 -3.08
N LEU A 373 5.89 5.04 -4.37
CA LEU A 373 6.89 5.22 -5.41
C LEU A 373 7.40 6.68 -5.45
N ILE A 374 6.49 7.65 -5.43
CA ILE A 374 6.82 9.09 -5.40
C ILE A 374 7.70 9.42 -4.19
N GLU A 375 7.31 8.99 -3.00
CA GLU A 375 8.06 9.29 -1.77
C GLU A 375 9.42 8.58 -1.73
N THR A 376 9.50 7.33 -2.22
CA THR A 376 10.76 6.60 -2.36
C THR A 376 11.74 7.34 -3.27
N MET A 377 11.28 7.75 -4.45
CA MET A 377 12.11 8.51 -5.40
C MET A 377 12.52 9.87 -4.85
N ARG A 378 11.62 10.55 -4.11
CA ARG A 378 11.90 11.80 -3.42
C ARG A 378 13.07 11.65 -2.44
N ARG A 379 13.08 10.59 -1.62
CA ARG A 379 14.15 10.29 -0.64
C ARG A 379 15.45 9.87 -1.29
N GLU A 380 15.39 9.23 -2.44
CA GLU A 380 16.56 8.91 -3.25
C GLU A 380 17.22 10.16 -3.86
N GLY A 381 16.57 11.33 -3.79
CA GLY A 381 17.09 12.60 -4.28
C GLY A 381 16.62 12.99 -5.68
N TYR A 382 15.57 12.37 -6.19
CA TYR A 382 14.96 12.77 -7.46
C TYR A 382 14.12 14.03 -7.32
N GLU A 383 14.12 14.84 -8.37
CA GLU A 383 13.24 15.98 -8.56
C GLU A 383 12.47 15.80 -9.85
N PHE A 384 11.14 15.79 -9.74
CA PHE A 384 10.23 15.57 -10.85
C PHE A 384 8.87 16.21 -10.55
N GLN A 385 7.93 16.11 -11.46
CA GLN A 385 6.55 16.51 -11.24
C GLN A 385 5.60 15.41 -11.66
N VAL A 386 4.42 15.39 -11.02
CA VAL A 386 3.38 14.40 -11.29
C VAL A 386 2.04 15.06 -11.60
N SER A 387 1.27 14.42 -12.47
CA SER A 387 -0.12 14.80 -12.75
C SER A 387 -1.05 14.21 -11.68
N PRO A 388 -2.30 14.70 -11.57
CA PRO A 388 -3.32 13.99 -10.81
C PRO A 388 -3.52 12.57 -11.35
N ALA A 389 -3.90 11.64 -10.46
CA ALA A 389 -4.24 10.28 -10.84
C ALA A 389 -5.47 10.25 -11.75
N ARG A 390 -5.47 9.37 -12.74
CA ARG A 390 -6.58 9.12 -13.66
C ARG A 390 -6.91 7.65 -13.68
N VAL A 391 -8.19 7.31 -13.81
CA VAL A 391 -8.60 5.92 -14.00
C VAL A 391 -8.30 5.47 -15.43
N LEU A 392 -7.90 4.22 -15.57
CA LEU A 392 -7.72 3.57 -16.87
C LEU A 392 -9.06 2.98 -17.32
N TYR A 393 -9.59 3.53 -18.40
CA TYR A 393 -10.80 3.01 -19.03
C TYR A 393 -10.48 1.77 -19.88
N GLN A 394 -11.43 0.87 -19.97
CA GLN A 394 -11.38 -0.28 -20.87
C GLN A 394 -12.58 -0.24 -21.82
N GLU A 395 -12.40 -0.74 -23.02
CA GLU A 395 -13.50 -0.97 -23.95
C GLU A 395 -13.90 -2.44 -23.88
N ILE A 396 -15.11 -2.71 -23.41
CA ILE A 396 -15.66 -4.05 -23.27
C ILE A 396 -16.93 -4.09 -24.13
N ASP A 397 -16.97 -4.98 -25.11
CA ASP A 397 -18.09 -5.10 -26.07
C ASP A 397 -18.48 -3.79 -26.77
N GLY A 398 -17.49 -2.93 -27.07
CA GLY A 398 -17.69 -1.64 -27.71
C GLY A 398 -18.23 -0.54 -26.76
N VAL A 399 -18.31 -0.82 -25.46
CA VAL A 399 -18.74 0.13 -24.43
C VAL A 399 -17.53 0.59 -23.61
N LYS A 400 -17.42 1.91 -23.41
CA LYS A 400 -16.42 2.47 -22.50
C LYS A 400 -16.76 2.12 -21.07
N CYS A 401 -15.91 1.32 -20.42
CA CYS A 401 -16.05 0.87 -19.04
C CYS A 401 -14.98 1.51 -18.15
N GLU A 402 -15.34 1.70 -16.88
CA GLU A 402 -14.48 2.24 -15.83
C GLU A 402 -14.36 1.25 -14.67
N PRO A 403 -13.24 1.29 -13.91
CA PRO A 403 -13.06 0.43 -12.76
C PRO A 403 -14.04 0.83 -11.65
N ILE A 404 -14.70 -0.18 -11.09
CA ILE A 404 -15.61 -0.07 -9.95
C ILE A 404 -14.93 -0.66 -8.73
N GLU A 405 -15.05 0.03 -7.61
CA GLU A 405 -14.60 -0.44 -6.31
C GLU A 405 -15.78 -0.77 -5.40
N ARG A 406 -15.63 -1.82 -4.65
CA ARG A 406 -16.49 -2.20 -3.53
C ARG A 406 -15.99 -1.44 -2.31
N LEU A 407 -16.75 -0.44 -1.90
CA LEU A 407 -16.43 0.43 -0.77
C LEU A 407 -17.23 -0.03 0.46
N VAL A 408 -16.54 -0.32 1.54
CA VAL A 408 -17.14 -0.58 2.84
C VAL A 408 -16.82 0.58 3.76
N VAL A 409 -17.85 1.18 4.35
CA VAL A 409 -17.71 2.23 5.36
C VAL A 409 -18.38 1.80 6.65
N ASP A 410 -17.72 2.10 7.76
CA ASP A 410 -18.25 1.90 9.10
C ASP A 410 -18.28 3.26 9.79
N VAL A 411 -19.49 3.72 10.14
CA VAL A 411 -19.71 5.10 10.62
C VAL A 411 -20.68 5.14 11.78
N PRO A 412 -20.58 6.13 12.68
CA PRO A 412 -21.61 6.41 13.69
C PRO A 412 -22.98 6.65 13.03
N GLY A 413 -24.04 6.22 13.70
CA GLY A 413 -25.41 6.29 13.14
C GLY A 413 -25.86 7.71 12.75
N ASP A 414 -25.37 8.75 13.45
CA ASP A 414 -25.66 10.17 13.16
C ASP A 414 -24.97 10.69 11.88
N CYS A 415 -23.93 10.01 11.39
CA CYS A 415 -23.17 10.41 10.21
C CYS A 415 -23.65 9.73 8.91
N VAL A 416 -24.50 8.73 8.98
CA VAL A 416 -24.97 7.90 7.84
C VAL A 416 -25.53 8.73 6.69
N GLY A 417 -26.41 9.70 7.02
CA GLY A 417 -27.07 10.53 6.02
C GLY A 417 -26.09 11.35 5.17
N ALA A 418 -25.10 11.98 5.80
CA ALA A 418 -24.09 12.79 5.12
C ALA A 418 -23.21 11.92 4.19
N VAL A 419 -22.85 10.72 4.64
CA VAL A 419 -22.02 9.78 3.87
C VAL A 419 -22.77 9.28 2.63
N ILE A 420 -24.04 8.86 2.78
CA ILE A 420 -24.86 8.39 1.65
C ILE A 420 -25.08 9.51 0.62
N GLU A 421 -25.39 10.73 1.07
CA GLU A 421 -25.59 11.88 0.17
C GLU A 421 -24.33 12.18 -0.67
N LYS A 422 -23.16 12.27 -0.02
CA LYS A 422 -21.91 12.56 -0.71
C LYS A 422 -21.46 11.45 -1.65
N LEU A 423 -21.58 10.19 -1.23
CA LEU A 423 -21.26 9.04 -2.09
C LEU A 423 -22.24 8.91 -3.26
N GLY A 424 -23.54 9.18 -3.06
CA GLY A 424 -24.52 9.23 -4.13
C GLY A 424 -24.20 10.29 -5.19
N ALA A 425 -23.76 11.48 -4.78
CA ALA A 425 -23.29 12.52 -5.69
C ALA A 425 -22.05 12.08 -6.52
N ARG A 426 -21.25 11.16 -5.98
CA ARG A 426 -20.08 10.53 -6.60
C ARG A 426 -20.40 9.25 -7.38
N LYS A 427 -21.70 8.99 -7.65
CA LYS A 427 -22.20 7.84 -8.43
C LYS A 427 -22.01 6.49 -7.76
N ALA A 428 -21.97 6.44 -6.43
CA ALA A 428 -22.01 5.21 -5.68
C ALA A 428 -23.41 4.61 -5.68
N ASP A 429 -23.50 3.30 -5.86
CA ASP A 429 -24.71 2.50 -5.68
C ASP A 429 -24.63 1.82 -4.32
N LEU A 430 -25.65 2.02 -3.49
CA LEU A 430 -25.77 1.34 -2.21
C LEU A 430 -26.09 -0.14 -2.43
N VAL A 431 -25.28 -1.03 -1.86
CA VAL A 431 -25.45 -2.49 -1.95
C VAL A 431 -26.15 -3.01 -0.70
N GLU A 432 -25.58 -2.69 0.49
CA GLU A 432 -26.05 -3.21 1.75
C GLU A 432 -25.85 -2.19 2.87
N MET A 433 -26.68 -2.26 3.89
CA MET A 433 -26.58 -1.44 5.09
C MET A 433 -26.99 -2.26 6.31
N THR A 434 -26.03 -2.50 7.21
CA THR A 434 -26.20 -3.37 8.37
C THR A 434 -25.87 -2.60 9.65
N PRO A 435 -26.78 -2.55 10.63
CA PRO A 435 -26.50 -1.94 11.93
C PRO A 435 -25.59 -2.86 12.77
N VAL A 436 -24.54 -2.28 13.36
CA VAL A 436 -23.61 -2.96 14.27
C VAL A 436 -23.53 -2.13 15.56
N GLY A 437 -24.32 -2.48 16.55
CA GLY A 437 -24.48 -1.68 17.78
C GLY A 437 -24.96 -0.25 17.50
N GLU A 438 -24.19 0.75 17.91
CA GLU A 438 -24.45 2.17 17.65
C GLU A 438 -23.89 2.66 16.31
N ARG A 439 -23.21 1.78 15.56
CA ARG A 439 -22.57 2.09 14.28
C ARG A 439 -23.38 1.48 13.13
N MET A 440 -23.09 1.97 11.93
CA MET A 440 -23.67 1.46 10.69
C MET A 440 -22.56 1.06 9.72
N LYS A 441 -22.57 -0.19 9.31
CA LYS A 441 -21.74 -0.69 8.23
C LYS A 441 -22.50 -0.57 6.92
N ILE A 442 -21.91 0.09 5.93
CA ILE A 442 -22.55 0.36 4.65
C ILE A 442 -21.61 -0.07 3.53
N GLU A 443 -22.16 -0.78 2.55
CA GLU A 443 -21.42 -1.25 1.39
C GLU A 443 -21.94 -0.59 0.12
N PHE A 444 -21.01 -0.10 -0.71
CA PHE A 444 -21.29 0.57 -1.98
C PHE A 444 -20.47 -0.02 -3.13
N LEU A 445 -21.02 0.08 -4.35
CA LEU A 445 -20.26 -0.05 -5.59
C LEU A 445 -20.07 1.35 -6.20
N ILE A 446 -18.82 1.82 -6.25
CA ILE A 446 -18.48 3.17 -6.66
C ILE A 446 -17.43 3.17 -7.77
N PRO A 447 -17.54 4.04 -8.80
CA PRO A 447 -16.43 4.26 -9.71
C PRO A 447 -15.16 4.69 -8.96
N ALA A 448 -14.00 4.08 -9.25
CA ALA A 448 -12.75 4.37 -8.54
C ALA A 448 -12.41 5.87 -8.52
N ARG A 449 -12.72 6.61 -9.61
CA ARG A 449 -12.56 8.07 -9.67
C ARG A 449 -13.50 8.82 -8.71
N GLY A 450 -14.57 8.22 -8.24
CA GLY A 450 -15.47 8.78 -7.23
C GLY A 450 -14.85 8.83 -5.83
N LEU A 451 -13.83 8.04 -5.58
CA LEU A 451 -13.08 8.03 -4.31
C LEU A 451 -11.98 9.11 -4.25
N PHE A 452 -11.58 9.67 -5.41
CA PHE A 452 -10.56 10.71 -5.43
C PHE A 452 -10.96 11.92 -4.58
N GLY A 453 -10.11 12.25 -3.59
CA GLY A 453 -10.35 13.36 -2.66
C GLY A 453 -11.49 13.15 -1.66
N TYR A 454 -12.15 11.98 -1.65
CA TYR A 454 -13.25 11.73 -0.73
C TYR A 454 -12.80 11.43 0.70
N ARG A 455 -11.61 10.86 0.89
CA ARG A 455 -11.12 10.44 2.22
C ARG A 455 -11.07 11.59 3.22
N SER A 456 -10.61 12.77 2.79
CA SER A 456 -10.57 13.97 3.64
C SER A 456 -11.97 14.47 4.00
N ASP A 457 -12.91 14.44 3.04
CA ASP A 457 -14.31 14.79 3.28
C ASP A 457 -14.97 13.81 4.24
N PHE A 458 -14.75 12.51 4.03
CA PHE A 458 -15.29 11.43 4.86
C PHE A 458 -14.85 11.56 6.33
N LEU A 459 -13.56 11.80 6.59
CA LEU A 459 -13.07 12.00 7.96
C LEU A 459 -13.69 13.25 8.60
N THR A 460 -13.93 14.30 7.83
CA THR A 460 -14.60 15.50 8.33
C THR A 460 -16.06 15.23 8.69
N ASP A 461 -16.80 14.55 7.80
CA ASP A 461 -18.21 14.23 7.98
C ASP A 461 -18.46 13.27 9.14
N THR A 462 -17.52 12.38 9.38
CA THR A 462 -17.56 11.37 10.45
C THR A 462 -16.84 11.81 11.72
N LYS A 463 -16.42 13.09 11.81
CA LYS A 463 -15.69 13.64 12.97
C LYS A 463 -14.40 12.88 13.31
N GLY A 464 -13.82 12.19 12.31
CA GLY A 464 -12.64 11.33 12.47
C GLY A 464 -12.93 9.89 12.93
N GLU A 465 -14.19 9.55 13.22
CA GLU A 465 -14.58 8.24 13.76
C GLU A 465 -14.96 7.22 12.66
N GLY A 466 -15.09 7.67 11.42
CA GLY A 466 -15.44 6.80 10.29
C GLY A 466 -14.27 5.95 9.82
N ILE A 467 -14.54 4.71 9.48
CA ILE A 467 -13.58 3.78 8.87
C ILE A 467 -14.02 3.52 7.44
N MET A 468 -13.08 3.55 6.50
CA MET A 468 -13.34 3.36 5.08
C MET A 468 -12.30 2.43 4.46
N ALA A 469 -12.76 1.41 3.75
CA ALA A 469 -11.93 0.49 2.99
C ALA A 469 -12.54 0.24 1.61
N SER A 470 -11.73 0.23 0.56
CA SER A 470 -12.19 -0.10 -0.79
C SER A 470 -11.32 -1.17 -1.44
N VAL A 471 -11.92 -1.97 -2.32
CA VAL A 471 -11.27 -3.03 -3.08
C VAL A 471 -11.81 -3.01 -4.50
N PHE A 472 -10.95 -3.21 -5.49
CA PHE A 472 -11.39 -3.38 -6.88
C PHE A 472 -12.39 -4.53 -6.99
N ASP A 473 -13.55 -4.26 -7.61
CA ASP A 473 -14.61 -5.25 -7.82
C ASP A 473 -14.66 -5.69 -9.29
N SER A 474 -14.92 -4.76 -10.21
CA SER A 474 -15.19 -5.07 -11.61
C SER A 474 -14.98 -3.86 -12.51
N TYR A 475 -15.25 -4.04 -13.80
CA TYR A 475 -15.43 -2.96 -14.76
C TYR A 475 -16.91 -2.81 -15.12
N ALA A 476 -17.43 -1.59 -15.08
CA ALA A 476 -18.81 -1.29 -15.49
C ALA A 476 -18.85 -0.09 -16.46
N PRO A 477 -19.96 0.06 -17.21
CA PRO A 477 -20.12 1.20 -18.10
C PRO A 477 -19.93 2.54 -17.40
N TYR A 478 -19.32 3.49 -18.10
CA TYR A 478 -19.04 4.83 -17.59
C TYR A 478 -20.28 5.54 -17.06
N LYS A 479 -20.28 5.94 -15.78
CA LYS A 479 -21.44 6.51 -15.08
C LYS A 479 -21.60 8.02 -15.22
N GLY A 480 -20.92 8.66 -16.20
CA GLY A 480 -20.99 10.10 -16.42
C GLY A 480 -19.99 10.88 -15.54
N ASP A 481 -20.00 12.22 -15.65
CA ASP A 481 -19.02 13.07 -14.99
C ASP A 481 -19.18 13.10 -13.48
N ILE A 482 -18.06 13.12 -12.78
CA ILE A 482 -17.95 13.28 -11.32
C ILE A 482 -17.02 14.45 -11.07
N SER A 483 -17.45 15.43 -10.27
CA SER A 483 -16.59 16.52 -9.84
C SER A 483 -15.54 16.00 -8.86
N ARG A 484 -14.28 16.22 -9.16
CA ARG A 484 -13.17 15.78 -8.32
C ARG A 484 -13.10 16.58 -7.02
N ARG A 485 -13.31 17.91 -7.10
CA ARG A 485 -13.20 18.85 -6.00
C ARG A 485 -14.24 19.96 -6.12
N GLY A 486 -14.90 20.29 -5.01
CA GLY A 486 -15.87 21.39 -4.94
C GLY A 486 -15.27 22.77 -4.66
N THR A 487 -13.97 22.84 -4.37
CA THR A 487 -13.24 24.05 -3.98
C THR A 487 -12.21 24.45 -5.03
N GLY A 488 -11.93 25.73 -5.18
CA GLY A 488 -10.91 26.27 -6.08
C GLY A 488 -9.54 26.39 -5.42
N SER A 489 -8.53 26.72 -6.21
CA SER A 489 -7.16 27.00 -5.76
C SER A 489 -6.91 28.48 -5.58
N MET A 490 -6.15 28.84 -4.54
CA MET A 490 -5.54 30.16 -4.42
C MET A 490 -4.18 30.13 -5.11
N ILE A 491 -3.99 31.00 -6.11
CA ILE A 491 -2.84 30.98 -7.01
C ILE A 491 -2.00 32.24 -6.80
N SER A 492 -0.68 32.08 -6.67
CA SER A 492 0.23 33.22 -6.62
C SER A 492 0.23 33.97 -7.94
N PHE A 493 0.07 35.30 -7.86
CA PHE A 493 0.06 36.21 -9.04
C PHE A 493 1.47 36.39 -9.62
N GLU A 494 2.45 36.62 -8.78
CA GLU A 494 3.82 36.95 -9.20
C GLU A 494 4.89 36.07 -8.51
N THR A 495 6.09 36.16 -9.04
CA THR A 495 7.26 35.48 -8.48
C THR A 495 7.95 36.41 -7.47
N GLY A 496 8.25 35.86 -6.29
CA GLY A 496 8.89 36.61 -5.21
C GLY A 496 8.92 35.81 -3.90
N GLU A 497 8.91 36.52 -2.80
CA GLU A 497 8.84 35.96 -1.46
C GLU A 497 7.54 36.40 -0.77
N SER A 498 6.87 35.46 -0.12
CA SER A 498 5.61 35.72 0.60
C SER A 498 5.88 36.66 1.80
N VAL A 499 5.07 37.69 1.94
CA VAL A 499 5.19 38.66 3.03
C VAL A 499 3.94 38.66 3.90
N THR A 500 4.12 38.96 5.20
CA THR A 500 3.04 38.94 6.20
C THR A 500 1.82 39.76 5.77
N TYR A 501 2.01 40.94 5.19
CA TYR A 501 0.91 41.79 4.73
C TYR A 501 0.12 41.17 3.56
N GLY A 502 0.81 40.60 2.59
CA GLY A 502 0.18 39.91 1.46
C GLY A 502 -0.62 38.67 1.89
N LEU A 503 -0.05 37.88 2.81
CA LEU A 503 -0.71 36.70 3.38
C LEU A 503 -1.91 37.06 4.25
N PHE A 504 -1.82 38.14 5.04
CA PHE A 504 -2.93 38.63 5.86
C PHE A 504 -4.17 38.95 5.03
N ASN A 505 -3.99 39.62 3.89
CA ASN A 505 -5.09 39.92 2.97
C ASN A 505 -5.59 38.67 2.22
N ALA A 506 -4.72 37.69 2.01
CA ALA A 506 -5.08 36.45 1.32
C ALA A 506 -5.87 35.47 2.22
N GLN A 507 -5.56 35.41 3.53
CA GLN A 507 -6.25 34.49 4.47
C GLN A 507 -7.75 34.77 4.62
N GLU A 508 -8.22 35.99 4.33
CA GLU A 508 -9.65 36.32 4.31
C GLU A 508 -10.43 35.63 3.17
N ARG A 509 -9.68 35.14 2.16
CA ARG A 509 -10.26 34.51 0.95
C ARG A 509 -10.18 33.01 0.94
N GLY A 510 -9.47 32.40 1.90
CA GLY A 510 -9.32 30.96 1.99
C GLY A 510 -8.22 30.52 2.94
N THR A 511 -7.96 29.24 2.99
CA THR A 511 -6.93 28.64 3.86
C THR A 511 -5.60 28.57 3.13
N LEU A 512 -4.55 29.11 3.73
CA LEU A 512 -3.20 29.13 3.16
C LEU A 512 -2.42 27.84 3.46
N PHE A 513 -1.55 27.45 2.53
CA PHE A 513 -0.62 26.31 2.67
C PHE A 513 0.81 26.74 3.03
N ILE A 514 1.11 28.01 2.90
CA ILE A 514 2.43 28.58 3.13
C ILE A 514 2.41 29.73 4.13
N GLY A 515 3.52 29.91 4.84
CA GLY A 515 3.76 31.02 5.76
C GLY A 515 4.56 32.17 5.11
N PRO A 516 4.93 33.18 5.90
CA PRO A 516 5.78 34.29 5.44
C PRO A 516 7.22 33.83 5.18
N GLY A 517 7.92 34.51 4.28
CA GLY A 517 9.32 34.21 3.95
C GLY A 517 9.52 33.03 3.01
N VAL A 518 8.46 32.50 2.41
CA VAL A 518 8.52 31.38 1.49
C VAL A 518 8.65 31.88 0.05
N PRO A 519 9.66 31.40 -0.72
CA PRO A 519 9.78 31.70 -2.12
C PRO A 519 8.58 31.13 -2.91
N VAL A 520 8.00 31.94 -3.80
CA VAL A 520 6.87 31.56 -4.66
C VAL A 520 7.08 32.05 -6.09
N TYR A 521 6.36 31.45 -7.02
CA TYR A 521 6.33 31.91 -8.41
C TYR A 521 4.89 32.03 -8.93
N GLY A 522 4.70 32.82 -9.97
CA GLY A 522 3.39 32.98 -10.60
C GLY A 522 2.84 31.64 -11.10
N GLY A 523 1.59 31.31 -10.72
CA GLY A 523 0.98 30.02 -11.04
C GLY A 523 1.14 28.94 -9.96
N MET A 524 1.92 29.17 -8.90
CA MET A 524 2.02 28.28 -7.75
C MET A 524 0.73 28.31 -6.93
N VAL A 525 0.22 27.15 -6.54
CA VAL A 525 -0.94 27.01 -5.65
C VAL A 525 -0.48 27.20 -4.21
N ILE A 526 -1.06 28.18 -3.53
CA ILE A 526 -0.63 28.62 -2.18
C ILE A 526 -1.71 28.46 -1.12
N GLY A 527 -2.90 27.99 -1.51
CA GLY A 527 -4.01 27.80 -0.60
C GLY A 527 -5.25 27.25 -1.31
N VAL A 528 -6.31 27.01 -0.55
CA VAL A 528 -7.63 26.59 -1.01
C VAL A 528 -8.64 27.72 -0.86
N SER A 529 -9.42 27.97 -1.92
CA SER A 529 -10.57 28.87 -1.92
C SER A 529 -11.83 28.09 -1.50
N PRO A 530 -12.69 28.64 -0.64
CA PRO A 530 -13.97 28.02 -0.32
C PRO A 530 -14.96 28.02 -1.50
N ARG A 531 -14.69 28.81 -2.55
CA ARG A 531 -15.47 28.85 -3.78
C ARG A 531 -14.94 27.81 -4.76
N SER A 532 -15.79 27.36 -5.68
CA SER A 532 -15.42 26.41 -6.72
C SER A 532 -14.43 26.99 -7.77
N GLU A 533 -14.32 28.30 -7.85
CA GLU A 533 -13.45 28.98 -8.81
C GLU A 533 -12.07 29.27 -8.20
N ASP A 534 -11.05 29.17 -9.05
CA ASP A 534 -9.70 29.57 -8.70
C ASP A 534 -9.60 31.09 -8.52
N ILE A 535 -8.85 31.50 -7.53
CA ILE A 535 -8.58 32.93 -7.28
C ILE A 535 -7.08 33.21 -7.33
N THR A 536 -6.71 34.27 -8.02
CA THR A 536 -5.33 34.72 -8.06
C THR A 536 -5.12 35.82 -7.01
N VAL A 537 -4.09 35.69 -6.20
CA VAL A 537 -3.77 36.59 -5.08
C VAL A 537 -2.32 37.03 -5.12
N ASN A 538 -2.05 38.27 -4.75
CA ASN A 538 -0.68 38.79 -4.65
C ASN A 538 -0.21 38.75 -3.18
N ILE A 539 0.60 37.75 -2.85
CA ILE A 539 1.16 37.54 -1.50
C ILE A 539 2.55 38.13 -1.33
N CYS A 540 3.15 38.65 -2.40
CA CYS A 540 4.46 39.32 -2.35
C CYS A 540 4.32 40.83 -2.08
N LYS A 541 3.07 41.35 -2.05
CA LYS A 541 2.78 42.76 -1.87
C LYS A 541 3.14 43.23 -0.48
N LYS A 542 4.12 44.13 -0.40
CA LYS A 542 4.53 44.80 0.87
C LYS A 542 3.55 45.92 1.23
N LYS A 543 3.41 46.19 2.53
CA LYS A 543 2.66 47.35 3.03
C LYS A 543 3.34 48.63 2.54
N GLN A 544 2.65 49.48 1.81
CA GLN A 544 3.23 50.79 1.46
C GLN A 544 3.26 51.67 2.69
N LEU A 545 4.44 52.22 2.99
CA LEU A 545 4.61 53.20 4.04
C LEU A 545 4.08 54.54 3.55
N THR A 546 3.02 55.04 4.15
CA THR A 546 2.52 56.42 3.92
C THR A 546 2.90 57.28 5.09
N ASN A 547 3.32 58.53 4.84
CA ASN A 547 3.73 59.49 5.86
C ASN A 547 2.59 59.97 6.78
N MET A 548 1.37 59.56 6.57
CA MET A 548 0.20 59.89 7.40
C MET A 548 -0.29 58.65 8.15
N ARG A 549 0.28 58.39 9.29
CA ARG A 549 -0.25 57.39 10.22
C ARG A 549 -0.52 58.02 11.57
N ALA A 550 -1.76 57.85 12.07
CA ALA A 550 -2.08 57.99 13.47
C ALA A 550 -1.32 56.92 14.24
N SER A 551 -0.67 57.28 15.35
CA SER A 551 0.20 56.46 16.18
C SER A 551 -0.48 55.27 16.89
N GLY A 552 -1.73 54.96 16.56
CA GLY A 552 -2.50 53.87 17.17
C GLY A 552 -2.85 52.69 16.26
N SER A 553 -2.38 52.66 14.99
CA SER A 553 -2.86 51.68 14.00
C SER A 553 -1.86 50.55 13.64
N ASP A 554 -0.81 50.35 14.40
CA ASP A 554 0.12 49.23 14.25
C ASP A 554 -0.29 48.02 15.10
N GLU A 555 -1.53 47.51 14.89
CA GLU A 555 -1.87 46.20 15.38
C GLU A 555 -1.03 45.14 14.64
N ALA A 556 -0.44 44.25 15.42
CA ALA A 556 0.32 43.13 14.88
C ALA A 556 -0.61 42.28 13.99
N LEU A 557 -0.25 42.15 12.70
CA LEU A 557 -1.00 41.31 11.76
C LEU A 557 -0.94 39.84 12.22
N ARG A 558 -2.06 39.31 12.68
CA ARG A 558 -2.15 37.90 13.09
C ARG A 558 -2.41 37.03 11.87
N LEU A 559 -1.49 36.10 11.60
CA LEU A 559 -1.68 35.07 10.58
C LEU A 559 -2.19 33.79 11.24
N VAL A 560 -3.16 33.15 10.59
CA VAL A 560 -3.56 31.80 10.92
C VAL A 560 -2.44 30.86 10.48
N PRO A 561 -2.03 29.87 11.29
CA PRO A 561 -1.03 28.88 10.90
C PRO A 561 -1.39 28.23 9.57
N PRO A 562 -0.45 28.11 8.61
CA PRO A 562 -0.72 27.48 7.31
C PRO A 562 -1.03 26.00 7.48
N LYS A 563 -1.97 25.48 6.67
CA LYS A 563 -2.26 24.07 6.60
C LYS A 563 -1.09 23.36 5.89
N GLN A 564 -0.32 22.60 6.64
CA GLN A 564 0.69 21.72 6.05
C GLN A 564 0.02 20.47 5.49
N MET A 565 0.35 20.11 4.26
CA MET A 565 -0.23 18.96 3.56
C MET A 565 0.82 17.86 3.38
N SER A 566 0.43 16.61 3.65
CA SER A 566 1.23 15.45 3.31
C SER A 566 1.26 15.23 1.79
N LEU A 567 2.10 14.32 1.31
CA LEU A 567 2.15 13.95 -0.10
C LEU A 567 0.78 13.48 -0.60
N GLU A 568 0.13 12.60 0.15
CA GLU A 568 -1.19 12.05 -0.17
C GLU A 568 -2.23 13.17 -0.25
N GLN A 569 -2.26 14.06 0.73
CA GLN A 569 -3.17 15.21 0.72
C GLN A 569 -2.93 16.15 -0.47
N CYS A 570 -1.66 16.33 -0.86
CA CYS A 570 -1.33 17.10 -2.06
C CYS A 570 -1.87 16.41 -3.32
N LEU A 571 -1.67 15.08 -3.46
CA LEU A 571 -2.15 14.31 -4.61
C LEU A 571 -3.69 14.32 -4.71
N GLU A 572 -4.38 14.12 -3.58
CA GLU A 572 -5.85 14.22 -3.49
C GLU A 572 -6.37 15.61 -3.87
N PHE A 573 -5.63 16.67 -3.51
CA PHE A 573 -6.04 18.06 -3.75
C PHE A 573 -5.93 18.47 -5.21
N LEU A 574 -5.05 17.87 -6.00
CA LEU A 574 -4.79 18.26 -7.38
C LEU A 574 -6.05 18.25 -8.26
N ALA A 575 -6.32 19.35 -8.94
CA ALA A 575 -7.28 19.44 -10.05
C ALA A 575 -6.63 18.97 -11.38
N ASP A 576 -7.45 18.71 -12.39
CA ASP A 576 -6.98 18.18 -13.69
C ASP A 576 -6.01 19.09 -14.43
N ASP A 577 -6.00 20.36 -14.10
CA ASP A 577 -5.10 21.39 -14.67
C ASP A 577 -3.94 21.76 -13.74
N GLU A 578 -3.70 20.95 -12.72
CA GLU A 578 -2.65 21.15 -11.71
C GLU A 578 -1.60 20.04 -11.77
N LEU A 579 -0.41 20.35 -11.30
CA LEU A 579 0.72 19.43 -11.17
C LEU A 579 1.33 19.57 -9.77
N LEU A 580 1.91 18.49 -9.26
CA LEU A 580 2.69 18.48 -8.03
C LEU A 580 4.18 18.41 -8.38
N GLU A 581 4.94 19.42 -7.99
CA GLU A 581 6.41 19.33 -7.94
C GLU A 581 6.82 18.51 -6.72
N VAL A 582 7.62 17.51 -6.97
CA VAL A 582 8.20 16.64 -5.94
C VAL A 582 9.70 16.83 -5.93
N THR A 583 10.22 17.30 -4.82
CA THR A 583 11.66 17.48 -4.61
C THR A 583 12.08 16.87 -3.27
N PRO A 584 13.35 16.59 -3.03
CA PRO A 584 13.82 16.07 -1.75
C PRO A 584 13.40 16.92 -0.53
N LYS A 585 13.24 18.23 -0.72
CA LYS A 585 12.96 19.18 0.38
C LYS A 585 11.54 19.70 0.40
N SER A 586 10.84 19.72 -0.75
CA SER A 586 9.58 20.45 -0.89
C SER A 586 8.58 19.69 -1.74
N LEU A 587 7.30 19.90 -1.41
CA LEU A 587 6.15 19.54 -2.23
C LEU A 587 5.44 20.86 -2.60
N ARG A 588 5.31 21.15 -3.91
CA ARG A 588 4.70 22.38 -4.37
C ARG A 588 3.67 22.07 -5.44
N MET A 589 2.44 22.45 -5.20
CA MET A 589 1.37 22.36 -6.19
C MET A 589 1.41 23.59 -7.10
N ARG A 590 1.14 23.40 -8.38
CA ARG A 590 1.12 24.49 -9.36
C ARG A 590 0.11 24.24 -10.47
N LYS A 591 -0.27 25.28 -11.16
CA LYS A 591 -1.02 25.15 -12.41
C LYS A 591 -0.12 24.62 -13.54
N ALA A 592 -0.66 23.78 -14.41
CA ALA A 592 0.04 23.29 -15.59
C ALA A 592 0.42 24.46 -16.53
N ILE A 593 -0.46 25.45 -16.66
CA ILE A 593 -0.19 26.70 -17.36
C ILE A 593 0.12 27.77 -16.32
N LEU A 594 1.39 28.15 -16.17
CA LEU A 594 1.83 29.12 -15.17
C LEU A 594 1.38 30.55 -15.49
N ASP A 595 1.43 30.92 -16.76
CA ASP A 595 1.04 32.26 -17.24
C ASP A 595 -0.47 32.51 -17.06
N HIS A 596 -0.82 33.59 -16.35
CA HIS A 596 -2.19 33.91 -16.01
C HIS A 596 -3.06 34.18 -17.27
N GLU A 597 -2.55 34.95 -18.24
CA GLU A 597 -3.32 35.28 -19.43
C GLU A 597 -3.57 34.06 -20.32
N LYS A 598 -2.54 33.22 -20.51
CA LYS A 598 -2.68 31.98 -21.26
C LYS A 598 -3.66 31.03 -20.60
N ARG A 599 -3.64 30.93 -19.25
CA ARG A 599 -4.58 30.12 -18.49
C ARG A 599 -6.02 30.60 -18.67
N MET A 600 -6.26 31.92 -18.57
CA MET A 600 -7.60 32.50 -18.78
C MET A 600 -8.10 32.28 -20.22
N LYS A 601 -7.23 32.42 -21.23
CA LYS A 601 -7.58 32.10 -22.63
C LYS A 601 -7.93 30.63 -22.82
N ALA A 602 -7.21 29.71 -22.19
CA ALA A 602 -7.50 28.29 -22.26
C ALA A 602 -8.84 27.90 -21.60
N LEU A 603 -9.22 28.59 -20.52
CA LEU A 603 -10.52 28.40 -19.86
C LEU A 603 -11.69 28.91 -20.71
N HIS A 604 -11.51 30.07 -21.38
CA HIS A 604 -12.55 30.64 -22.23
C HIS A 604 -12.64 29.96 -23.61
N GLY A 605 -11.58 29.31 -24.09
CA GLY A 605 -11.58 28.54 -25.34
C GLY A 605 -12.22 27.14 -25.24
N LYS A 606 -12.52 26.67 -24.03
CA LYS A 606 -13.24 25.42 -23.76
C LYS A 606 -14.75 25.59 -23.52
N LYS A 607 -15.24 26.84 -23.51
CA LYS A 607 -16.67 27.19 -23.54
C LYS A 607 -17.09 27.44 -25.01
#